data_b30b9c5c7b405aabb8a5683449822d22
#
_entry.id   b30b9c5c7b405aabb8a5683449822d22
#
_cell.length_a   1.000
_cell.length_b   1.000
_cell.length_c   1.000
_cell.angle_alpha   90.00
_cell.angle_beta   90.00
_cell.angle_gamma   90.00
#
_symmetry.space_group_name_H-M   'P 1'
#
loop_
_entity.id
_entity.type
_entity.pdbx_description
1 polymer ?
#
loop_
_entity_poly.entity_id
_entity_poly.type
_entity_poly.pdbx_seq_one_letter_code
_entity_poly.pdbx_strand_id
1 'polypeptide(L)'
;MSRRIFLLLVLLLFALSPVISSGVDTYCYDCLSGIEQLAYDAIRDCLTHLIPSWNCGSIPQETIQKAYDCFLMDHPEVFWTDGYTYVTSYVNNAISGRRVEFTYNMSRTAIAEANNSIYQGLLAIVVQTGTSASYETVKAVYDYMIENCTYDELNLDQSMYSVMVGRSGVCASFAKAFEFIMQCLEIPCTVVFGRLTQSSGMLSTTIGHEWNLVQLDGKWYHVDVTSGLSVSSGQDAPDYRFLCTTTEEICRTHIIENPVPIPECSSNDLEFFRLHGMSVDTYSRENVAKAMLRAVDYGIGPVCRFTSYRAFTEAIDDLFTRSGIIQAIRDFAGISVSKVDYEVDEQMLTIRLDV
;
A
#
# COMPACT_ATOMS: atom_id res chain seq x y z
N MET A 1 29.37 -4.17 12.05
CA MET A 1 29.27 -4.14 10.58
C MET A 1 28.34 -3.00 10.25
N SER A 2 28.67 -2.07 9.33
CA SER A 2 27.75 -0.98 9.07
C SER A 2 26.48 -1.54 8.38
N ARG A 3 25.30 -1.00 8.70
CA ARG A 3 23.99 -1.41 8.12
C ARG A 3 24.05 -1.43 6.57
N ARG A 4 24.84 -0.54 5.97
CA ARG A 4 25.11 -0.50 4.51
C ARG A 4 25.85 -1.74 4.00
N ILE A 5 26.80 -2.27 4.77
CA ILE A 5 27.54 -3.50 4.41
C ILE A 5 26.65 -4.72 4.58
N PHE A 6 25.76 -4.72 5.59
CA PHE A 6 24.77 -5.78 5.78
C PHE A 6 23.74 -5.78 4.63
N LEU A 7 23.22 -4.62 4.23
CA LEU A 7 22.30 -4.50 3.09
C LEU A 7 22.97 -4.95 1.78
N LEU A 8 24.22 -4.57 1.54
CA LEU A 8 25.01 -5.03 0.38
C LEU A 8 25.27 -6.53 0.42
N LEU A 9 25.48 -7.12 1.60
CA LEU A 9 25.63 -8.58 1.77
C LEU A 9 24.31 -9.31 1.58
N VAL A 10 23.20 -8.78 2.08
CA VAL A 10 21.85 -9.29 1.84
C VAL A 10 21.53 -9.24 0.35
N LEU A 11 21.78 -8.11 -0.32
CA LEU A 11 21.62 -7.96 -1.77
C LEU A 11 22.51 -8.96 -2.56
N LEU A 12 23.73 -9.24 -2.11
CA LEU A 12 24.64 -10.21 -2.73
C LEU A 12 24.19 -11.68 -2.50
N LEU A 13 23.62 -11.99 -1.34
CA LEU A 13 23.07 -13.32 -1.03
C LEU A 13 21.82 -13.62 -1.84
N PHE A 14 20.94 -12.65 -2.02
CA PHE A 14 19.75 -12.77 -2.87
C PHE A 14 20.10 -12.93 -4.35
N ALA A 15 21.18 -12.34 -4.86
CA ALA A 15 21.61 -12.49 -6.25
C ALA A 15 22.07 -13.92 -6.61
N LEU A 16 22.32 -14.78 -5.62
CA LEU A 16 22.89 -16.13 -5.81
C LEU A 16 21.91 -17.29 -5.57
N SER A 17 20.71 -17.02 -5.08
CA SER A 17 19.68 -18.08 -4.85
C SER A 17 18.28 -17.47 -4.95
N PRO A 18 17.27 -18.19 -5.45
CA PRO A 18 15.87 -17.85 -5.20
C PRO A 18 15.57 -18.17 -3.73
N VAL A 19 16.10 -17.38 -2.80
CA VAL A 19 15.91 -17.60 -1.38
C VAL A 19 14.76 -16.70 -0.95
N ILE A 20 13.63 -17.33 -0.70
CA ILE A 20 12.64 -16.80 0.23
C ILE A 20 13.39 -16.53 1.52
N SER A 21 13.52 -15.27 1.92
CA SER A 21 14.27 -14.85 3.09
C SER A 21 13.66 -15.47 4.34
N SER A 22 14.43 -16.21 5.12
CA SER A 22 14.02 -16.76 6.42
C SER A 22 13.91 -15.69 7.54
N GLY A 23 13.91 -14.41 7.17
CA GLY A 23 13.81 -13.26 8.07
C GLY A 23 12.74 -12.26 7.63
N VAL A 24 11.87 -12.63 6.70
CA VAL A 24 10.71 -11.84 6.27
C VAL A 24 9.65 -11.85 7.37
N ASP A 25 8.99 -10.72 7.54
CA ASP A 25 7.82 -10.60 8.41
C ASP A 25 6.70 -11.50 7.87
N THR A 26 6.43 -12.58 8.56
CA THR A 26 5.42 -13.59 8.22
C THR A 26 4.12 -13.31 8.95
N TYR A 27 3.62 -12.09 8.86
CA TYR A 27 2.43 -11.65 9.59
C TYR A 27 1.23 -12.58 9.36
N CYS A 28 0.98 -12.95 8.11
CA CYS A 28 -0.16 -13.81 7.79
C CYS A 28 0.05 -15.22 8.29
N TYR A 29 1.26 -15.79 8.18
CA TYR A 29 1.59 -17.12 8.71
C TYR A 29 1.29 -17.23 10.21
N ASP A 30 1.66 -16.24 11.00
CA ASP A 30 1.46 -16.22 12.44
C ASP A 30 -0.03 -16.17 12.84
N CYS A 31 -0.90 -15.70 11.95
CA CYS A 31 -2.34 -15.68 12.12
C CYS A 31 -3.04 -17.00 11.73
N LEU A 32 -2.33 -17.94 11.11
CA LEU A 32 -2.90 -19.20 10.63
C LEU A 32 -3.01 -20.26 11.73
N SER A 33 -4.04 -21.10 11.64
CA SER A 33 -4.15 -22.33 12.45
C SER A 33 -3.13 -23.39 12.00
N GLY A 34 -2.84 -24.38 12.86
CA GLY A 34 -1.83 -25.39 12.56
C GLY A 34 -2.04 -26.15 11.24
N ILE A 35 -3.29 -26.43 10.82
CA ILE A 35 -3.56 -27.08 9.53
C ILE A 35 -3.34 -26.11 8.36
N GLU A 36 -3.64 -24.83 8.55
CA GLU A 36 -3.39 -23.78 7.54
C GLU A 36 -1.89 -23.54 7.41
N GLN A 37 -1.11 -23.55 8.52
CA GLN A 37 0.34 -23.46 8.51
C GLN A 37 0.99 -24.64 7.78
N LEU A 38 0.49 -25.87 7.99
CA LEU A 38 0.95 -27.03 7.22
C LEU A 38 0.71 -26.87 5.71
N ALA A 39 -0.43 -26.32 5.33
CA ALA A 39 -0.72 -26.04 3.92
C ALA A 39 0.21 -24.95 3.38
N TYR A 40 0.41 -23.87 4.13
CA TYR A 40 1.31 -22.76 3.79
C TYR A 40 2.75 -23.26 3.59
N ASP A 41 3.29 -24.08 4.50
CA ASP A 41 4.62 -24.63 4.38
C ASP A 41 4.79 -25.51 3.15
N ALA A 42 3.79 -26.34 2.82
CA ALA A 42 3.81 -27.17 1.62
C ALA A 42 3.72 -26.32 0.34
N ILE A 43 2.92 -25.26 0.35
CA ILE A 43 2.83 -24.29 -0.76
C ILE A 43 4.18 -23.59 -0.95
N ARG A 44 4.78 -23.10 0.14
CA ARG A 44 6.12 -22.49 0.13
C ARG A 44 7.14 -23.40 -0.53
N ASP A 45 7.21 -24.66 -0.09
CA ASP A 45 8.15 -25.63 -0.65
C ASP A 45 7.91 -25.84 -2.15
N CYS A 46 6.65 -25.97 -2.57
CA CYS A 46 6.32 -26.14 -3.98
C CYS A 46 6.71 -24.93 -4.83
N LEU A 47 6.33 -23.73 -4.41
CA LEU A 47 6.58 -22.51 -5.19
C LEU A 47 8.06 -22.14 -5.22
N THR A 48 8.80 -22.33 -4.12
CA THR A 48 10.24 -22.09 -4.06
C THR A 48 11.04 -23.06 -4.96
N HIS A 49 10.65 -24.33 -4.98
CA HIS A 49 11.38 -25.35 -5.71
C HIS A 49 10.81 -25.65 -7.10
N LEU A 50 9.74 -24.94 -7.52
CA LEU A 50 8.99 -25.19 -8.77
C LEU A 50 8.49 -26.64 -8.83
N ILE A 51 7.95 -27.16 -7.72
CA ILE A 51 7.34 -28.48 -7.66
C ILE A 51 5.93 -28.38 -8.26
N PRO A 52 5.60 -29.17 -9.29
CA PRO A 52 4.37 -28.96 -10.04
C PRO A 52 3.11 -29.40 -9.30
N SER A 53 3.22 -30.26 -8.29
CA SER A 53 2.04 -30.72 -7.56
C SER A 53 2.38 -31.24 -6.17
N TRP A 54 1.39 -31.15 -5.26
CA TRP A 54 1.46 -31.65 -3.89
C TRP A 54 0.20 -32.43 -3.53
N ASN A 55 0.35 -33.61 -2.92
CA ASN A 55 -0.76 -34.39 -2.40
C ASN A 55 -1.24 -33.83 -1.06
N CYS A 56 -2.35 -33.13 -1.05
CA CYS A 56 -2.87 -32.43 0.13
C CYS A 56 -3.74 -33.29 1.05
N GLY A 57 -3.91 -34.58 0.75
CA GLY A 57 -4.63 -35.54 1.61
C GLY A 57 -6.10 -35.13 1.81
N SER A 58 -6.48 -34.89 3.06
CA SER A 58 -7.84 -34.49 3.43
C SER A 58 -8.01 -32.99 3.67
N ILE A 59 -6.98 -32.17 3.41
CA ILE A 59 -7.05 -30.73 3.64
C ILE A 59 -8.13 -30.14 2.70
N PRO A 60 -9.10 -29.37 3.25
CA PRO A 60 -10.15 -28.75 2.45
C PRO A 60 -9.61 -27.68 1.49
N GLN A 61 -10.33 -27.44 0.41
CA GLN A 61 -9.95 -26.43 -0.58
C GLN A 61 -9.89 -25.02 0.00
N GLU A 62 -10.83 -24.67 0.89
CA GLU A 62 -10.85 -23.36 1.57
C GLU A 62 -9.61 -23.13 2.45
N THR A 63 -9.11 -24.18 3.10
CA THR A 63 -7.85 -24.13 3.87
C THR A 63 -6.64 -23.89 2.96
N ILE A 64 -6.61 -24.58 1.79
CA ILE A 64 -5.57 -24.38 0.78
C ILE A 64 -5.61 -22.96 0.23
N GLN A 65 -6.82 -22.47 -0.10
CA GLN A 65 -6.99 -21.10 -0.62
C GLN A 65 -6.47 -20.07 0.37
N LYS A 66 -6.91 -20.15 1.63
CA LYS A 66 -6.47 -19.21 2.66
C LYS A 66 -4.94 -19.27 2.86
N ALA A 67 -4.37 -20.46 2.92
CA ALA A 67 -2.92 -20.62 3.06
C ALA A 67 -2.14 -20.08 1.86
N TYR A 68 -2.67 -20.24 0.64
CA TYR A 68 -2.09 -19.72 -0.59
C TYR A 68 -2.12 -18.19 -0.63
N ASP A 69 -3.27 -17.60 -0.30
CA ASP A 69 -3.43 -16.15 -0.25
C ASP A 69 -2.48 -15.54 0.80
N CYS A 70 -2.44 -16.13 2.01
CA CYS A 70 -1.53 -15.72 3.07
C CYS A 70 -0.06 -15.86 2.68
N PHE A 71 0.30 -16.92 1.94
CA PHE A 71 1.66 -17.09 1.44
C PHE A 71 2.05 -15.98 0.46
N LEU A 72 1.19 -15.64 -0.48
CA LEU A 72 1.47 -14.58 -1.44
C LEU A 72 1.45 -13.17 -0.83
N MET A 73 0.74 -12.99 0.30
CA MET A 73 0.80 -11.76 1.09
C MET A 73 2.12 -11.61 1.83
N ASP A 74 2.65 -12.68 2.43
CA ASP A 74 3.93 -12.63 3.14
C ASP A 74 5.15 -12.65 2.20
N HIS A 75 4.96 -13.09 0.93
CA HIS A 75 6.04 -13.33 -0.03
C HIS A 75 5.80 -12.62 -1.38
N PRO A 76 5.82 -11.28 -1.40
CA PRO A 76 5.63 -10.50 -2.63
C PRO A 76 6.69 -10.79 -3.69
N GLU A 77 7.87 -11.33 -3.29
CA GLU A 77 8.95 -11.75 -4.18
C GLU A 77 8.61 -12.98 -5.02
N VAL A 78 7.51 -13.70 -4.71
CA VAL A 78 7.07 -14.87 -5.48
C VAL A 78 6.14 -14.43 -6.60
N PHE A 79 6.71 -14.02 -7.73
CA PHE A 79 5.99 -13.49 -8.90
C PHE A 79 5.87 -14.47 -10.09
N TRP A 80 6.36 -15.69 -9.93
CA TRP A 80 6.45 -16.69 -11.03
C TRP A 80 5.35 -17.75 -11.00
N THR A 81 4.25 -17.51 -10.28
CA THR A 81 3.10 -18.42 -10.24
C THR A 81 1.84 -17.75 -10.79
N ASP A 82 1.08 -18.51 -11.60
CA ASP A 82 -0.23 -18.11 -12.11
C ASP A 82 -1.38 -18.74 -11.30
N GLY A 83 -1.07 -19.29 -10.13
CA GLY A 83 -2.07 -19.90 -9.28
C GLY A 83 -1.98 -21.44 -9.21
N TYR A 84 -3.07 -22.03 -8.79
CA TYR A 84 -3.16 -23.48 -8.61
C TYR A 84 -4.53 -24.03 -9.00
N THR A 85 -4.58 -25.36 -9.23
CA THR A 85 -5.81 -26.14 -9.40
C THR A 85 -5.94 -27.16 -8.28
N TYR A 86 -7.10 -27.21 -7.61
CA TYR A 86 -7.41 -28.23 -6.61
C TYR A 86 -8.11 -29.41 -7.28
N VAL A 87 -7.47 -30.58 -7.30
CA VAL A 87 -7.92 -31.78 -8.02
C VAL A 87 -8.38 -32.85 -7.04
N THR A 88 -9.61 -33.32 -7.18
CA THR A 88 -10.14 -34.48 -6.43
C THR A 88 -10.28 -35.67 -7.38
N SER A 89 -9.64 -36.78 -7.03
CA SER A 89 -9.70 -38.05 -7.77
C SER A 89 -10.72 -39.00 -7.12
N TYR A 90 -11.41 -39.76 -7.95
CA TYR A 90 -12.43 -40.71 -7.53
C TYR A 90 -12.12 -42.11 -8.04
N VAL A 91 -12.38 -43.13 -7.22
CA VAL A 91 -12.41 -44.55 -7.59
C VAL A 91 -13.71 -45.15 -7.07
N ASN A 92 -14.50 -45.73 -7.94
CA ASN A 92 -15.83 -46.33 -7.58
C ASN A 92 -16.72 -45.34 -6.83
N ASN A 93 -16.80 -44.09 -7.26
CA ASN A 93 -17.54 -42.98 -6.65
C ASN A 93 -17.06 -42.57 -5.24
N ALA A 94 -15.96 -43.11 -4.74
CA ALA A 94 -15.31 -42.70 -3.50
C ALA A 94 -14.07 -41.83 -3.81
N ILE A 95 -13.85 -40.82 -2.99
CA ILE A 95 -12.63 -39.99 -3.09
C ILE A 95 -11.40 -40.86 -2.86
N SER A 96 -10.52 -40.98 -3.83
CA SER A 96 -9.28 -41.75 -3.77
C SER A 96 -8.03 -40.90 -3.51
N GLY A 97 -8.14 -39.60 -3.71
CA GLY A 97 -7.04 -38.65 -3.44
C GLY A 97 -7.40 -37.23 -3.76
N ARG A 98 -6.62 -36.30 -3.21
CA ARG A 98 -6.69 -34.87 -3.50
C ARG A 98 -5.28 -34.33 -3.68
N ARG A 99 -5.10 -33.43 -4.62
CA ARG A 99 -3.81 -32.78 -4.87
C ARG A 99 -4.02 -31.33 -5.30
N VAL A 100 -2.99 -30.53 -5.06
CA VAL A 100 -2.84 -29.18 -5.58
C VAL A 100 -1.86 -29.26 -6.75
N GLU A 101 -2.23 -28.68 -7.89
CA GLU A 101 -1.37 -28.55 -9.07
C GLU A 101 -1.07 -27.07 -9.29
N PHE A 102 0.22 -26.70 -9.25
CA PHE A 102 0.68 -25.33 -9.40
C PHE A 102 1.01 -25.02 -10.87
N THR A 103 0.66 -23.80 -11.30
CA THR A 103 1.00 -23.28 -12.62
C THR A 103 2.10 -22.24 -12.48
N TYR A 104 3.18 -22.43 -13.26
CA TYR A 104 4.32 -21.54 -13.28
C TYR A 104 4.43 -20.84 -14.65
N ASN A 105 4.61 -19.53 -14.63
CA ASN A 105 4.76 -18.71 -15.84
C ASN A 105 6.23 -18.47 -16.23
N MET A 106 7.18 -18.88 -15.38
CA MET A 106 8.61 -18.66 -15.60
C MET A 106 9.45 -19.91 -15.30
N SER A 107 10.56 -20.06 -16.03
CA SER A 107 11.60 -21.04 -15.74
C SER A 107 12.54 -20.53 -14.63
N ARG A 108 13.33 -21.41 -13.99
CA ARG A 108 14.36 -21.02 -13.01
C ARG A 108 15.33 -19.98 -13.54
N THR A 109 15.74 -20.09 -14.81
CA THR A 109 16.65 -19.11 -15.42
C THR A 109 15.99 -17.75 -15.56
N ALA A 110 14.74 -17.71 -16.04
CA ALA A 110 13.98 -16.47 -16.18
C ALA A 110 13.73 -15.79 -14.83
N ILE A 111 13.43 -16.57 -13.77
CA ILE A 111 13.30 -16.06 -12.40
C ILE A 111 14.62 -15.42 -11.92
N ALA A 112 15.75 -16.06 -12.15
CA ALA A 112 17.06 -15.52 -11.75
C ALA A 112 17.40 -14.22 -12.48
N GLU A 113 17.08 -14.11 -13.76
CA GLU A 113 17.27 -12.87 -14.56
C GLU A 113 16.33 -11.76 -14.09
N ALA A 114 15.06 -12.09 -13.81
CA ALA A 114 14.09 -11.15 -13.29
C ALA A 114 14.49 -10.63 -11.90
N ASN A 115 14.92 -11.52 -11.00
CA ASN A 115 15.44 -11.14 -9.68
C ASN A 115 16.61 -10.17 -9.78
N ASN A 116 17.57 -10.40 -10.69
CA ASN A 116 18.67 -9.45 -10.89
C ASN A 116 18.14 -8.05 -11.29
N SER A 117 17.13 -7.99 -12.16
CA SER A 117 16.51 -6.71 -12.56
C SER A 117 15.78 -6.03 -11.40
N ILE A 118 15.06 -6.80 -10.56
CA ILE A 118 14.40 -6.30 -9.34
C ILE A 118 15.43 -5.70 -8.39
N TYR A 119 16.59 -6.36 -8.18
CA TYR A 119 17.64 -5.83 -7.30
C TYR A 119 18.26 -4.54 -7.81
N GLN A 120 18.44 -4.40 -9.12
CA GLN A 120 18.89 -3.14 -9.69
C GLN A 120 17.86 -2.02 -9.44
N GLY A 121 16.56 -2.34 -9.58
CA GLY A 121 15.46 -1.44 -9.23
C GLY A 121 15.48 -1.04 -7.75
N LEU A 122 15.59 -2.02 -6.85
CA LEU A 122 15.67 -1.79 -5.41
C LEU A 122 16.87 -0.91 -5.02
N LEU A 123 18.04 -1.19 -5.59
CA LEU A 123 19.24 -0.39 -5.33
C LEU A 123 19.04 1.08 -5.74
N ALA A 124 18.42 1.32 -6.90
CA ALA A 124 18.11 2.67 -7.36
C ALA A 124 17.17 3.40 -6.39
N ILE A 125 16.16 2.70 -5.83
CA ILE A 125 15.24 3.24 -4.83
C ILE A 125 15.99 3.57 -3.54
N VAL A 126 16.70 2.60 -2.96
CA VAL A 126 17.37 2.72 -1.65
C VAL A 126 18.47 3.80 -1.64
N VAL A 127 19.14 4.02 -2.76
CA VAL A 127 20.11 5.12 -2.89
C VAL A 127 19.45 6.48 -2.73
N GLN A 128 18.21 6.64 -3.18
CA GLN A 128 17.46 7.91 -3.11
C GLN A 128 16.69 8.06 -1.80
N THR A 129 16.10 6.97 -1.27
CA THR A 129 15.20 7.01 -0.13
C THR A 129 15.87 6.76 1.22
N GLY A 130 17.09 6.18 1.21
CA GLY A 130 17.80 5.80 2.42
C GLY A 130 17.47 4.39 2.90
N THR A 131 18.01 4.02 4.08
CA THR A 131 17.94 2.66 4.65
C THR A 131 17.51 2.61 6.12
N SER A 132 17.06 3.71 6.68
CA SER A 132 16.61 3.75 8.08
C SER A 132 15.20 3.22 8.21
N ALA A 133 14.90 2.44 9.25
CA ALA A 133 13.53 2.10 9.59
C ALA A 133 12.86 3.31 10.25
N SER A 134 12.36 4.24 9.45
CA SER A 134 11.78 5.50 9.92
C SER A 134 10.65 5.97 9.01
N TYR A 135 9.83 6.88 9.53
CA TYR A 135 8.78 7.55 8.77
C TYR A 135 9.33 8.22 7.50
N GLU A 136 10.47 8.90 7.61
CA GLU A 136 11.09 9.62 6.48
C GLU A 136 11.44 8.67 5.33
N THR A 137 11.89 7.45 5.65
CA THR A 137 12.19 6.44 4.64
C THR A 137 10.91 5.89 4.01
N VAL A 138 9.89 5.59 4.82
CA VAL A 138 8.56 5.15 4.32
C VAL A 138 7.97 6.21 3.39
N LYS A 139 7.98 7.48 3.81
CA LYS A 139 7.54 8.61 2.97
C LYS A 139 8.37 8.73 1.69
N ALA A 140 9.69 8.64 1.78
CA ALA A 140 10.55 8.77 0.61
C ALA A 140 10.32 7.64 -0.41
N VAL A 141 10.01 6.41 0.04
CA VAL A 141 9.61 5.31 -0.84
C VAL A 141 8.25 5.57 -1.46
N TYR A 142 7.28 6.06 -0.67
CA TYR A 142 5.96 6.47 -1.14
C TYR A 142 6.08 7.50 -2.26
N ASP A 143 6.82 8.59 -2.01
CA ASP A 143 7.07 9.65 -2.99
C ASP A 143 7.75 9.10 -4.25
N TYR A 144 8.82 8.30 -4.08
CA TYR A 144 9.54 7.72 -5.19
C TYR A 144 8.64 6.88 -6.10
N MET A 145 7.77 6.06 -5.52
CA MET A 145 6.87 5.21 -6.30
C MET A 145 5.84 6.04 -7.06
N ILE A 146 5.30 7.10 -6.44
CA ILE A 146 4.34 8.00 -7.09
C ILE A 146 5.00 8.79 -8.24
N GLU A 147 6.22 9.29 -8.03
CA GLU A 147 6.92 10.10 -9.02
C GLU A 147 7.48 9.29 -10.20
N ASN A 148 7.80 8.01 -9.98
CA ASN A 148 8.56 7.21 -10.95
C ASN A 148 7.79 6.02 -11.53
N CYS A 149 6.56 5.76 -11.09
CA CYS A 149 5.75 4.67 -11.57
C CYS A 149 4.38 5.17 -12.04
N THR A 150 3.79 4.47 -13.00
CA THR A 150 2.49 4.83 -13.60
C THR A 150 1.44 3.78 -13.26
N TYR A 151 0.26 4.20 -12.86
CA TYR A 151 -0.90 3.32 -12.74
C TYR A 151 -1.44 3.00 -14.14
N ASP A 152 -1.55 1.71 -14.45
CA ASP A 152 -2.00 1.25 -15.77
C ASP A 152 -3.03 0.12 -15.59
N GLU A 153 -4.30 0.45 -15.75
CA GLU A 153 -5.42 -0.49 -15.64
C GLU A 153 -5.38 -1.61 -16.69
N LEU A 154 -4.65 -1.44 -17.78
CA LEU A 154 -4.49 -2.42 -18.82
C LEU A 154 -3.35 -3.41 -18.53
N ASN A 155 -2.52 -3.13 -17.54
CA ASN A 155 -1.46 -4.03 -17.12
C ASN A 155 -2.06 -5.19 -16.31
N LEU A 156 -2.07 -6.38 -16.88
CA LEU A 156 -2.61 -7.58 -16.23
C LEU A 156 -1.63 -8.24 -15.25
N ASP A 157 -0.37 -7.82 -15.22
CA ASP A 157 0.62 -8.32 -14.26
C ASP A 157 0.41 -7.69 -12.90
N GLN A 158 -0.14 -8.47 -11.96
CA GLN A 158 -0.39 -8.08 -10.58
C GLN A 158 0.79 -8.35 -9.64
N SER A 159 1.94 -8.72 -10.18
CA SER A 159 3.15 -8.96 -9.40
C SER A 159 3.94 -7.68 -9.14
N MET A 160 4.80 -7.72 -8.12
CA MET A 160 5.71 -6.60 -7.86
C MET A 160 6.69 -6.34 -9.02
N TYR A 161 6.94 -7.34 -9.88
CA TYR A 161 7.88 -7.23 -10.98
C TYR A 161 7.51 -6.12 -11.95
N SER A 162 6.21 -5.96 -12.24
CA SER A 162 5.72 -4.91 -13.15
C SER A 162 6.07 -3.50 -12.68
N VAL A 163 5.97 -3.22 -11.38
CA VAL A 163 6.32 -1.92 -10.78
C VAL A 163 7.83 -1.79 -10.56
N MET A 164 8.48 -2.81 -10.02
CA MET A 164 9.91 -2.76 -9.70
C MET A 164 10.79 -2.62 -10.95
N VAL A 165 10.40 -3.23 -12.06
CA VAL A 165 11.18 -3.26 -13.31
C VAL A 165 10.49 -2.45 -14.41
N GLY A 166 9.20 -2.67 -14.62
CA GLY A 166 8.41 -2.05 -15.69
C GLY A 166 7.96 -0.62 -15.36
N ARG A 167 8.03 -0.19 -14.08
CA ARG A 167 7.57 1.12 -13.62
C ARG A 167 6.10 1.41 -13.93
N SER A 168 5.30 0.35 -14.07
CA SER A 168 3.88 0.44 -14.39
C SER A 168 3.15 -0.76 -13.82
N GLY A 169 1.93 -0.56 -13.28
CA GLY A 169 1.14 -1.64 -12.73
C GLY A 169 -0.19 -1.18 -12.16
N VAL A 170 -0.90 -2.12 -11.54
CA VAL A 170 -2.17 -1.90 -10.83
C VAL A 170 -1.95 -1.90 -9.31
N CYS A 171 -3.01 -1.67 -8.52
CA CYS A 171 -2.93 -1.59 -7.06
C CYS A 171 -2.18 -2.79 -6.42
N ALA A 172 -2.47 -4.01 -6.84
CA ALA A 172 -1.79 -5.22 -6.36
C ALA A 172 -0.27 -5.17 -6.58
N SER A 173 0.16 -4.71 -7.75
CA SER A 173 1.58 -4.61 -8.09
C SER A 173 2.30 -3.56 -7.24
N PHE A 174 1.64 -2.41 -7.00
CA PHE A 174 2.16 -1.34 -6.14
C PHE A 174 2.25 -1.80 -4.70
N ALA A 175 1.19 -2.41 -4.16
CA ALA A 175 1.17 -2.90 -2.78
C ALA A 175 2.28 -3.92 -2.52
N LYS A 176 2.43 -4.90 -3.41
CA LYS A 176 3.49 -5.93 -3.31
C LYS A 176 4.90 -5.35 -3.49
N ALA A 177 5.09 -4.38 -4.40
CA ALA A 177 6.37 -3.71 -4.57
C ALA A 177 6.74 -2.88 -3.34
N PHE A 178 5.79 -2.16 -2.76
CA PHE A 178 5.98 -1.39 -1.54
C PHE A 178 6.34 -2.32 -0.36
N GLU A 179 5.60 -3.41 -0.16
CA GLU A 179 5.88 -4.41 0.86
C GLU A 179 7.29 -5.00 0.70
N PHE A 180 7.67 -5.44 -0.51
CA PHE A 180 9.00 -5.96 -0.78
C PHE A 180 10.11 -4.96 -0.42
N ILE A 181 9.94 -3.68 -0.75
CA ILE A 181 10.90 -2.63 -0.39
C ILE A 181 10.97 -2.49 1.14
N MET A 182 9.82 -2.46 1.84
CA MET A 182 9.78 -2.36 3.30
C MET A 182 10.46 -3.55 3.97
N GLN A 183 10.17 -4.77 3.52
CA GLN A 183 10.83 -5.99 4.02
C GLN A 183 12.35 -5.93 3.83
N CYS A 184 12.83 -5.49 2.66
CA CYS A 184 14.26 -5.29 2.42
C CYS A 184 14.89 -4.22 3.32
N LEU A 185 14.12 -3.30 3.83
CA LEU A 185 14.53 -2.24 4.77
C LEU A 185 14.36 -2.63 6.25
N GLU A 186 13.91 -3.88 6.51
CA GLU A 186 13.58 -4.38 7.85
C GLU A 186 12.48 -3.54 8.54
N ILE A 187 11.54 -3.02 7.77
CA ILE A 187 10.33 -2.33 8.24
C ILE A 187 9.18 -3.33 8.14
N PRO A 188 8.54 -3.73 9.25
CA PRO A 188 7.39 -4.64 9.19
C PRO A 188 6.28 -4.07 8.33
N CYS A 189 5.84 -4.86 7.35
CA CYS A 189 4.86 -4.45 6.37
C CYS A 189 4.05 -5.67 5.93
N THR A 190 2.76 -5.48 5.65
CA THR A 190 1.90 -6.51 5.06
C THR A 190 0.93 -5.87 4.07
N VAL A 191 0.47 -6.65 3.08
CA VAL A 191 -0.59 -6.24 2.16
C VAL A 191 -1.95 -6.37 2.85
N VAL A 192 -2.86 -5.49 2.51
CA VAL A 192 -4.28 -5.54 2.89
C VAL A 192 -5.11 -5.73 1.63
N PHE A 193 -5.99 -6.72 1.65
CA PHE A 193 -6.99 -6.95 0.62
C PHE A 193 -8.31 -6.30 0.99
N GLY A 194 -8.98 -5.73 0.00
CA GLY A 194 -10.28 -5.13 0.22
C GLY A 194 -10.86 -4.50 -1.03
N ARG A 195 -11.62 -3.43 -0.82
CA ARG A 195 -12.25 -2.67 -1.89
C ARG A 195 -12.07 -1.18 -1.70
N LEU A 196 -11.94 -0.47 -2.80
CA LEU A 196 -12.00 0.98 -2.84
C LEU A 196 -13.40 1.42 -3.26
N THR A 197 -14.00 2.33 -2.48
CA THR A 197 -15.28 2.96 -2.80
C THR A 197 -15.05 4.13 -3.74
N GLN A 198 -15.61 4.05 -4.94
CA GLN A 198 -15.61 5.14 -5.91
C GLN A 198 -16.97 5.81 -5.92
N SER A 199 -17.02 7.09 -5.63
CA SER A 199 -18.24 7.89 -5.67
C SER A 199 -18.26 8.76 -6.92
N SER A 200 -19.32 8.62 -7.73
CA SER A 200 -19.57 9.48 -8.88
C SER A 200 -21.00 10.04 -8.79
N GLY A 201 -21.11 11.24 -8.23
CA GLY A 201 -22.39 11.85 -7.94
C GLY A 201 -23.22 11.04 -6.93
N MET A 202 -24.42 10.60 -7.33
CA MET A 202 -25.31 9.80 -6.46
C MET A 202 -25.04 8.28 -6.54
N LEU A 203 -24.09 7.84 -7.37
CA LEU A 203 -23.73 6.43 -7.51
C LEU A 203 -22.43 6.16 -6.77
N SER A 204 -22.42 5.13 -5.94
CA SER A 204 -21.22 4.59 -5.32
C SER A 204 -21.02 3.16 -5.82
N THR A 205 -19.82 2.86 -6.31
CA THR A 205 -19.39 1.54 -6.74
C THR A 205 -18.17 1.13 -5.95
N THR A 206 -17.91 -0.17 -5.84
CA THR A 206 -16.69 -0.68 -5.21
C THR A 206 -15.91 -1.52 -6.20
N ILE A 207 -14.60 -1.34 -6.21
CA ILE A 207 -13.65 -2.17 -6.99
C ILE A 207 -12.70 -2.88 -6.03
N GLY A 208 -12.22 -4.07 -6.42
CA GLY A 208 -11.17 -4.77 -5.68
C GLY A 208 -9.94 -3.88 -5.56
N HIS A 209 -9.30 -3.87 -4.39
CA HIS A 209 -8.17 -3.00 -4.11
C HIS A 209 -7.20 -3.63 -3.12
N GLU A 210 -5.91 -3.33 -3.28
CA GLU A 210 -4.84 -3.77 -2.38
C GLU A 210 -3.99 -2.56 -1.97
N TRP A 211 -3.63 -2.51 -0.68
CA TRP A 211 -2.77 -1.50 -0.09
C TRP A 211 -1.95 -2.11 1.07
N ASN A 212 -1.27 -1.31 1.88
CA ASN A 212 -0.35 -1.82 2.88
C ASN A 212 -0.67 -1.35 4.30
N LEU A 213 -0.19 -2.14 5.27
CA LEU A 213 0.11 -1.71 6.62
C LEU A 213 1.61 -1.67 6.82
N VAL A 214 2.10 -0.65 7.53
CA VAL A 214 3.50 -0.55 7.98
C VAL A 214 3.55 -0.39 9.50
N GLN A 215 4.56 -0.97 10.15
CA GLN A 215 4.79 -0.76 11.57
C GLN A 215 5.98 0.17 11.78
N LEU A 216 5.73 1.29 12.46
CA LEU A 216 6.74 2.27 12.84
C LEU A 216 6.60 2.54 14.35
N ASP A 217 7.71 2.50 15.08
CA ASP A 217 7.75 2.71 16.53
C ASP A 217 6.74 1.84 17.30
N GLY A 218 6.53 0.60 16.83
CA GLY A 218 5.61 -0.38 17.41
C GLY A 218 4.13 -0.12 17.15
N LYS A 219 3.77 0.84 16.31
CA LYS A 219 2.41 1.19 15.92
C LYS A 219 2.19 0.90 14.45
N TRP A 220 0.99 0.42 14.09
CA TRP A 220 0.61 0.15 12.72
C TRP A 220 -0.10 1.35 12.08
N TYR A 221 0.13 1.54 10.78
CA TYR A 221 -0.44 2.61 9.96
C TYR A 221 -0.81 2.06 8.58
N HIS A 222 -1.92 2.53 8.02
CA HIS A 222 -2.26 2.27 6.62
C HIS A 222 -1.44 3.16 5.68
N VAL A 223 -0.99 2.57 4.58
CA VAL A 223 -0.32 3.28 3.47
C VAL A 223 -0.89 2.77 2.16
N ASP A 224 -1.44 3.66 1.34
CA ASP A 224 -1.91 3.32 0.00
C ASP A 224 -1.22 4.20 -1.05
N VAL A 225 -0.24 3.62 -1.73
CA VAL A 225 0.55 4.31 -2.76
C VAL A 225 -0.30 4.64 -3.98
N THR A 226 -1.20 3.73 -4.38
CA THR A 226 -2.01 3.93 -5.59
C THR A 226 -3.08 4.99 -5.42
N SER A 227 -3.73 5.08 -4.25
CA SER A 227 -4.62 6.19 -3.93
C SER A 227 -3.87 7.51 -3.76
N GLY A 228 -2.58 7.44 -3.47
CA GLY A 228 -1.68 8.60 -3.44
C GLY A 228 -1.26 9.12 -4.81
N LEU A 229 -1.43 8.32 -5.88
CA LEU A 229 -1.24 8.76 -7.25
C LEU A 229 -2.38 9.72 -7.62
N SER A 230 -2.11 11.01 -7.71
CA SER A 230 -3.10 12.04 -8.03
C SER A 230 -3.53 12.00 -9.51
N VAL A 231 -4.08 10.85 -9.95
CA VAL A 231 -4.49 10.61 -11.35
C VAL A 231 -5.66 11.50 -11.75
N SER A 232 -6.46 11.97 -10.80
CA SER A 232 -7.70 12.72 -11.06
C SER A 232 -7.58 14.24 -10.91
N SER A 233 -6.52 14.76 -10.31
CA SER A 233 -6.42 16.20 -9.98
C SER A 233 -5.47 17.01 -10.86
N GLY A 234 -4.73 16.38 -11.78
CA GLY A 234 -3.76 17.08 -12.62
C GLY A 234 -2.64 17.76 -11.82
N GLN A 235 -2.34 17.27 -10.63
CA GLN A 235 -1.35 17.85 -9.71
C GLN A 235 -0.01 17.12 -9.82
N ASP A 236 1.07 17.89 -9.74
CA ASP A 236 2.44 17.38 -9.80
C ASP A 236 2.95 16.84 -8.45
N ALA A 237 2.13 16.82 -7.38
CA ALA A 237 2.54 16.43 -6.03
C ALA A 237 1.78 15.18 -5.54
N PRO A 238 2.43 14.31 -4.73
CA PRO A 238 1.77 13.15 -4.10
C PRO A 238 0.58 13.53 -3.24
N ASP A 239 -0.46 12.70 -3.25
CA ASP A 239 -1.58 12.83 -2.33
C ASP A 239 -1.28 12.13 -1.01
N TYR A 240 -0.96 12.89 0.01
CA TYR A 240 -0.59 12.38 1.32
C TYR A 240 -1.77 11.99 2.23
N ARG A 241 -3.02 12.08 1.75
CA ARG A 241 -4.20 11.63 2.50
C ARG A 241 -4.15 10.15 2.86
N PHE A 242 -3.33 9.37 2.14
CA PHE A 242 -3.21 7.92 2.27
C PHE A 242 -1.86 7.46 2.82
N LEU A 243 -1.06 8.36 3.39
CA LEU A 243 0.23 8.05 4.01
C LEU A 243 0.12 8.04 5.54
N CYS A 244 0.36 6.89 6.14
CA CYS A 244 0.34 6.65 7.59
C CYS A 244 -1.00 7.02 8.27
N THR A 245 -2.12 6.63 7.65
CA THR A 245 -3.46 6.92 8.17
C THR A 245 -3.93 5.87 9.18
N THR A 246 -4.95 6.22 9.96
CA THR A 246 -5.62 5.31 10.88
C THR A 246 -6.63 4.39 10.18
N THR A 247 -7.05 3.29 10.85
CA THR A 247 -8.15 2.44 10.36
C THR A 247 -9.45 3.23 10.21
N GLU A 248 -9.76 4.14 11.13
CA GLU A 248 -10.95 5.00 11.03
C GLU A 248 -10.91 5.87 9.77
N GLU A 249 -9.76 6.44 9.45
CA GLU A 249 -9.62 7.32 8.29
C GLU A 249 -9.64 6.58 6.97
N ILE A 250 -8.88 5.48 6.84
CA ILE A 250 -8.83 4.71 5.61
C ILE A 250 -10.21 4.08 5.29
N CYS A 251 -10.95 3.61 6.30
CA CYS A 251 -12.27 3.02 6.12
C CYS A 251 -13.37 4.01 5.66
N ARG A 252 -13.07 5.29 5.52
CA ARG A 252 -13.97 6.25 4.88
C ARG A 252 -14.08 6.02 3.37
N THR A 253 -13.04 5.46 2.77
CA THR A 253 -12.95 5.17 1.33
C THR A 253 -12.68 3.71 1.02
N HIS A 254 -12.18 2.92 1.99
CA HIS A 254 -11.79 1.54 1.81
C HIS A 254 -12.64 0.58 2.65
N ILE A 255 -12.83 -0.64 2.14
CA ILE A 255 -13.49 -1.75 2.85
C ILE A 255 -12.45 -2.85 2.99
N ILE A 256 -12.17 -3.28 4.23
CA ILE A 256 -11.16 -4.31 4.52
C ILE A 256 -11.82 -5.69 4.38
N GLU A 257 -11.25 -6.58 3.55
CA GLU A 257 -11.73 -7.95 3.28
C GLU A 257 -10.57 -8.98 3.39
N ASN A 258 -9.70 -8.81 4.37
CA ASN A 258 -8.50 -9.63 4.53
C ASN A 258 -8.80 -11.08 4.95
N PRO A 259 -8.04 -12.09 4.47
CA PRO A 259 -8.21 -13.49 4.86
C PRO A 259 -7.86 -13.78 6.32
N VAL A 260 -7.06 -12.92 6.95
CA VAL A 260 -6.68 -12.95 8.36
C VAL A 260 -6.96 -11.61 9.02
N PRO A 261 -7.15 -11.57 10.36
CA PRO A 261 -7.29 -10.30 11.08
C PRO A 261 -6.08 -9.41 10.83
N ILE A 262 -6.29 -8.11 10.70
CA ILE A 262 -5.22 -7.12 10.60
C ILE A 262 -5.12 -6.31 11.90
N PRO A 263 -3.94 -5.77 12.25
CA PRO A 263 -3.80 -4.88 13.40
C PRO A 263 -4.61 -3.61 13.22
N GLU A 264 -5.21 -3.13 14.31
CA GLU A 264 -5.89 -1.84 14.31
C GLU A 264 -4.85 -0.70 14.30
N CYS A 265 -5.00 0.22 13.35
CA CYS A 265 -4.18 1.42 13.24
C CYS A 265 -4.90 2.57 13.94
N SER A 266 -4.66 2.75 15.23
CA SER A 266 -5.33 3.77 16.05
C SER A 266 -4.50 5.02 16.29
N SER A 267 -3.19 5.00 15.99
CA SER A 267 -2.31 6.17 16.15
C SER A 267 -2.32 7.06 14.91
N ASN A 268 -2.43 8.35 15.14
CA ASN A 268 -2.29 9.40 14.13
C ASN A 268 -1.01 10.24 14.29
N ASP A 269 -0.05 9.76 15.08
CA ASP A 269 1.19 10.52 15.38
C ASP A 269 2.03 10.76 14.10
N LEU A 270 1.97 9.84 13.14
CA LEU A 270 2.70 9.91 11.88
C LEU A 270 1.77 10.20 10.68
N GLU A 271 0.50 10.55 10.93
CA GLU A 271 -0.38 11.03 9.86
C GLU A 271 0.21 12.33 9.28
N PHE A 272 0.33 12.37 7.96
CA PHE A 272 1.12 13.39 7.26
C PHE A 272 0.71 14.82 7.61
N PHE A 273 -0.60 15.15 7.53
CA PHE A 273 -1.07 16.51 7.77
C PHE A 273 -0.90 16.93 9.23
N ARG A 274 -1.08 16.00 10.16
CA ARG A 274 -0.86 16.24 11.59
C ARG A 274 0.63 16.44 11.89
N LEU A 275 1.47 15.55 11.40
CA LEU A 275 2.92 15.60 11.63
C LEU A 275 3.54 16.92 11.14
N HIS A 276 3.04 17.43 10.02
CA HIS A 276 3.54 18.66 9.40
C HIS A 276 2.75 19.92 9.79
N GLY A 277 1.79 19.81 10.71
CA GLY A 277 1.01 20.95 11.24
C GLY A 277 0.04 21.55 10.21
N MET A 278 -0.45 20.72 9.29
CA MET A 278 -1.44 21.07 8.26
C MET A 278 -2.85 20.58 8.64
N SER A 279 -3.03 20.07 9.87
CA SER A 279 -4.31 19.64 10.42
C SER A 279 -5.02 20.76 11.16
N VAL A 280 -6.35 20.74 11.09
CA VAL A 280 -7.25 21.70 11.75
C VAL A 280 -8.17 20.95 12.73
N ASP A 281 -7.88 21.02 14.02
CA ASP A 281 -8.68 20.38 15.08
C ASP A 281 -9.95 21.16 15.40
N THR A 282 -9.85 22.49 15.42
CA THR A 282 -10.97 23.42 15.68
C THR A 282 -11.01 24.47 14.60
N TYR A 283 -12.18 24.64 14.01
CA TYR A 283 -12.33 25.61 12.95
C TYR A 283 -12.12 27.06 13.44
N SER A 284 -11.27 27.75 12.76
CA SER A 284 -11.21 29.21 12.62
C SER A 284 -10.52 29.55 11.31
N ARG A 285 -10.83 30.69 10.71
CA ARG A 285 -10.14 31.14 9.48
C ARG A 285 -8.63 31.21 9.67
N GLU A 286 -8.19 31.63 10.85
CA GLU A 286 -6.76 31.68 11.21
C GLU A 286 -6.11 30.28 11.22
N ASN A 287 -6.76 29.27 11.82
CA ASN A 287 -6.23 27.92 11.87
C ASN A 287 -6.15 27.29 10.46
N VAL A 288 -7.18 27.50 9.63
CA VAL A 288 -7.18 27.04 8.23
C VAL A 288 -6.05 27.73 7.44
N ALA A 289 -5.93 29.06 7.56
CA ALA A 289 -4.87 29.80 6.88
C ALA A 289 -3.48 29.35 7.31
N LYS A 290 -3.24 29.13 8.62
CA LYS A 290 -1.95 28.60 9.12
C LYS A 290 -1.64 27.21 8.55
N ALA A 291 -2.62 26.30 8.55
CA ALA A 291 -2.45 24.97 7.99
C ALA A 291 -2.12 25.00 6.50
N MET A 292 -2.86 25.79 5.72
CA MET A 292 -2.63 25.94 4.28
C MET A 292 -1.30 26.62 3.95
N LEU A 293 -0.88 27.63 4.73
CA LEU A 293 0.44 28.26 4.52
C LEU A 293 1.57 27.27 4.79
N ARG A 294 1.46 26.39 5.80
CA ARG A 294 2.43 25.31 6.02
C ARG A 294 2.50 24.34 4.84
N ALA A 295 1.36 24.01 4.24
CA ALA A 295 1.31 23.17 3.05
C ALA A 295 1.99 23.83 1.83
N VAL A 296 1.79 25.13 1.67
CA VAL A 296 2.50 25.92 0.64
C VAL A 296 4.01 25.94 0.91
N ASP A 297 4.44 26.20 2.15
CA ASP A 297 5.85 26.18 2.54
C ASP A 297 6.48 24.81 2.32
N TYR A 298 5.69 23.73 2.47
CA TYR A 298 6.12 22.37 2.22
C TYR A 298 6.19 22.01 0.73
N GLY A 299 5.52 22.79 -0.15
CA GLY A 299 5.55 22.62 -1.59
C GLY A 299 4.40 21.79 -2.18
N ILE A 300 3.32 21.51 -1.41
CA ILE A 300 2.16 20.74 -1.90
C ILE A 300 0.92 21.57 -2.20
N GLY A 301 1.09 22.91 -2.27
CA GLY A 301 -0.01 23.84 -2.47
C GLY A 301 -0.87 24.04 -1.21
N PRO A 302 -1.82 24.99 -1.26
CA PRO A 302 -2.63 25.33 -0.10
C PRO A 302 -3.71 24.27 0.13
N VAL A 303 -3.39 23.32 1.03
CA VAL A 303 -4.27 22.22 1.45
C VAL A 303 -4.28 22.11 2.96
N CYS A 304 -5.41 21.74 3.56
CA CYS A 304 -5.51 21.38 4.96
C CYS A 304 -6.47 20.20 5.16
N ARG A 305 -6.28 19.47 6.27
CA ARG A 305 -7.11 18.34 6.69
C ARG A 305 -7.76 18.64 8.02
N PHE A 306 -9.07 18.39 8.13
CA PHE A 306 -9.79 18.53 9.40
C PHE A 306 -9.79 17.20 10.15
N THR A 307 -9.61 17.27 11.46
CA THR A 307 -9.59 16.08 12.32
C THR A 307 -10.98 15.64 12.78
N SER A 308 -12.01 16.46 12.50
CA SER A 308 -13.40 16.13 12.82
C SER A 308 -14.36 16.66 11.74
N TYR A 309 -15.44 15.92 11.53
CA TYR A 309 -16.52 16.32 10.62
C TYR A 309 -17.15 17.64 11.05
N ARG A 310 -17.22 17.90 12.35
CA ARG A 310 -17.74 19.17 12.89
C ARG A 310 -16.90 20.37 12.45
N ALA A 311 -15.60 20.32 12.64
CA ALA A 311 -14.71 21.43 12.26
C ALA A 311 -14.71 21.62 10.73
N PHE A 312 -14.83 20.53 9.96
CA PHE A 312 -14.93 20.55 8.51
C PHE A 312 -16.23 21.23 8.04
N THR A 313 -17.39 20.86 8.58
CA THR A 313 -18.67 21.47 8.18
C THR A 313 -18.76 22.94 8.57
N GLU A 314 -18.24 23.32 9.75
CA GLU A 314 -18.13 24.73 10.15
C GLU A 314 -17.27 25.54 9.16
N ALA A 315 -16.18 24.93 8.65
CA ALA A 315 -15.32 25.56 7.64
C ALA A 315 -16.03 25.71 6.29
N ILE A 316 -16.71 24.67 5.81
CA ILE A 316 -17.47 24.70 4.54
C ILE A 316 -18.52 25.82 4.60
N ASP A 317 -19.28 25.91 5.69
CA ASP A 317 -20.35 26.90 5.85
C ASP A 317 -19.82 28.35 5.85
N ASP A 318 -18.72 28.62 6.52
CA ASP A 318 -18.16 29.97 6.59
C ASP A 318 -17.33 30.34 5.34
N LEU A 319 -16.48 29.44 4.85
CA LEU A 319 -15.52 29.76 3.78
C LEU A 319 -16.21 29.84 2.40
N PHE A 320 -17.16 28.95 2.11
CA PHE A 320 -17.72 28.82 0.76
C PHE A 320 -19.12 29.42 0.62
N THR A 321 -19.95 29.42 1.66
CA THR A 321 -21.31 30.01 1.60
C THR A 321 -21.31 31.50 1.84
N ARG A 322 -20.34 32.05 2.57
CA ARG A 322 -20.27 33.50 2.93
C ARG A 322 -19.09 34.23 2.29
N SER A 323 -18.52 33.69 1.22
CA SER A 323 -17.31 34.21 0.58
C SER A 323 -16.12 34.43 1.54
N GLY A 324 -16.10 33.67 2.63
CA GLY A 324 -15.09 33.79 3.69
C GLY A 324 -13.69 33.42 3.23
N ILE A 325 -13.57 32.56 2.19
CA ILE A 325 -12.27 32.13 1.66
C ILE A 325 -11.47 33.29 1.06
N ILE A 326 -12.13 34.16 0.26
CA ILE A 326 -11.48 35.34 -0.33
C ILE A 326 -11.03 36.33 0.76
N GLN A 327 -11.85 36.46 1.81
CA GLN A 327 -11.50 37.29 2.96
C GLN A 327 -10.33 36.68 3.74
N ALA A 328 -10.35 35.36 4.01
CA ALA A 328 -9.28 34.65 4.68
C ALA A 328 -7.93 34.77 3.94
N ILE A 329 -7.92 34.58 2.63
CA ILE A 329 -6.72 34.76 1.79
C ILE A 329 -6.19 36.20 1.93
N ARG A 330 -7.05 37.20 1.86
CA ARG A 330 -6.66 38.62 2.00
C ARG A 330 -6.06 38.89 3.37
N ASP A 331 -6.73 38.45 4.43
CA ASP A 331 -6.37 38.75 5.81
C ASP A 331 -5.09 38.05 6.27
N PHE A 332 -4.86 36.81 5.81
CA PHE A 332 -3.75 35.97 6.30
C PHE A 332 -2.60 35.78 5.31
N ALA A 333 -2.85 35.75 4.00
CA ALA A 333 -1.80 35.69 2.99
C ALA A 333 -1.42 37.06 2.41
N GLY A 334 -2.20 38.10 2.68
CA GLY A 334 -1.96 39.44 2.15
C GLY A 334 -2.20 39.56 0.65
N ILE A 335 -2.84 38.59 0.03
CA ILE A 335 -3.07 38.49 -1.42
C ILE A 335 -4.52 38.89 -1.73
N SER A 336 -4.71 39.75 -2.72
CA SER A 336 -6.05 40.10 -3.23
C SER A 336 -6.38 39.23 -4.41
N VAL A 337 -7.35 38.35 -4.24
CA VAL A 337 -7.90 37.49 -5.29
C VAL A 337 -9.35 37.81 -5.55
N SER A 338 -9.81 37.68 -6.80
CA SER A 338 -11.22 37.90 -7.19
C SER A 338 -11.97 36.58 -7.35
N LYS A 339 -11.26 35.48 -7.57
CA LYS A 339 -11.77 34.11 -7.73
C LYS A 339 -10.74 33.15 -7.15
N VAL A 340 -11.22 32.05 -6.56
CA VAL A 340 -10.43 30.92 -6.11
C VAL A 340 -11.17 29.68 -6.54
N ASP A 341 -10.51 28.81 -7.25
CA ASP A 341 -11.00 27.47 -7.50
C ASP A 341 -10.56 26.57 -6.32
N TYR A 342 -11.37 25.57 -6.00
CA TYR A 342 -11.13 24.74 -4.83
C TYR A 342 -11.67 23.33 -5.02
N GLU A 343 -11.05 22.39 -4.33
CA GLU A 343 -11.49 21.00 -4.17
C GLU A 343 -11.86 20.74 -2.71
N VAL A 344 -13.00 20.09 -2.50
CA VAL A 344 -13.47 19.65 -1.18
C VAL A 344 -13.67 18.15 -1.21
N ASP A 345 -12.95 17.45 -0.36
CA ASP A 345 -13.15 16.02 -0.13
C ASP A 345 -13.82 15.80 1.23
N GLU A 346 -15.13 15.50 1.19
CA GLU A 346 -15.94 15.25 2.39
C GLU A 346 -15.58 13.91 3.07
N GLN A 347 -15.06 12.92 2.34
CA GLN A 347 -14.68 11.63 2.90
C GLN A 347 -13.37 11.76 3.69
N MET A 348 -12.38 12.41 3.10
CA MET A 348 -11.07 12.59 3.74
C MET A 348 -10.97 13.89 4.55
N LEU A 349 -12.06 14.68 4.62
CA LEU A 349 -12.17 15.95 5.33
C LEU A 349 -11.06 16.94 4.95
N THR A 350 -10.79 17.09 3.65
CA THR A 350 -9.76 18.00 3.16
C THR A 350 -10.35 19.13 2.33
N ILE A 351 -9.70 20.27 2.39
CA ILE A 351 -9.95 21.44 1.54
C ILE A 351 -8.63 21.80 0.87
N ARG A 352 -8.64 21.92 -0.45
CA ARG A 352 -7.52 22.37 -1.27
C ARG A 352 -7.94 23.58 -2.08
N LEU A 353 -7.04 24.52 -2.26
CA LEU A 353 -7.27 25.70 -3.12
C LEU A 353 -6.35 25.62 -4.33
N ASP A 354 -6.89 25.96 -5.50
CA ASP A 354 -6.13 26.20 -6.72
C ASP A 354 -5.94 27.72 -6.85
N VAL A 355 -4.70 28.19 -6.66
CA VAL A 355 -4.35 29.62 -6.62
C VAL A 355 -3.37 29.96 -7.74
#